data_02599a4e26668f58f959c7cf84b4a9f6
#
_entry.id   02599a4e26668f58f959c7cf84b4a9f6
#
_cell.length_a   1.000
_cell.length_b   1.000
_cell.length_c   1.000
_cell.angle_alpha   90.00
_cell.angle_beta   90.00
_cell.angle_gamma   90.00
#
_symmetry.space_group_name_H-M   'P 1'
#
loop_
_entity.id
_entity.type
_entity.pdbx_description
1 polymer ?
#
loop_
_entity_poly.entity_id
_entity_poly.type
_entity_poly.pdbx_seq_one_letter_code
_entity_poly.pdbx_strand_id
1 'polypeptide(L)'
;RGKLSVNDPVSKYVSDLPNAWSTVTIKNLLTHSSGIPNFTGVPGFRAYELQSHTPEESVSLVRDKPLEFEPGTKFYYSNTNYVLLGEVIEHVSGMPYATFLRQNIFIPAGMNDTGVDVDSAIIPKRAQGYESTPAGCKRTEAISMSVPFSAGFLYSTVGDLLKWERCLSAGKIITAASLRSMTTAGLGEY
;
A
#
# COMPACT_ATOMS: atom_id res chain seq x y z
N ARG A 1 -13.59 -12.13 4.15
CA ARG A 1 -14.64 -12.60 3.23
C ARG A 1 -14.30 -13.95 2.58
N GLY A 2 -13.22 -14.62 3.02
CA GLY A 2 -12.89 -16.00 2.62
C GLY A 2 -12.39 -16.20 1.18
N LYS A 3 -12.07 -15.13 0.45
CA LYS A 3 -11.62 -15.23 -0.94
C LYS A 3 -10.12 -15.48 -1.09
N LEU A 4 -9.33 -15.22 -0.05
CA LEU A 4 -7.89 -15.46 0.00
C LEU A 4 -7.46 -15.83 1.42
N SER A 5 -6.30 -16.45 1.54
CA SER A 5 -5.58 -16.68 2.81
C SER A 5 -4.32 -15.83 2.84
N VAL A 6 -3.97 -15.31 4.02
CA VAL A 6 -2.69 -14.59 4.18
C VAL A 6 -1.46 -15.50 3.96
N ASN A 7 -1.65 -16.81 4.00
CA ASN A 7 -0.62 -17.81 3.71
C ASN A 7 -0.55 -18.22 2.24
N ASP A 8 -1.46 -17.72 1.39
CA ASP A 8 -1.38 -17.98 -0.04
C ASP A 8 -0.14 -17.28 -0.63
N PRO A 9 0.55 -17.90 -1.60
CA PRO A 9 1.61 -17.25 -2.34
C PRO A 9 1.05 -16.10 -3.19
N VAL A 10 1.77 -15.00 -3.28
CA VAL A 10 1.36 -13.82 -4.05
C VAL A 10 1.19 -14.15 -5.55
N SER A 11 2.00 -15.08 -6.06
CA SER A 11 1.95 -15.56 -7.45
C SER A 11 0.63 -16.25 -7.85
N LYS A 12 -0.21 -16.59 -6.88
CA LYS A 12 -1.58 -17.08 -7.13
C LYS A 12 -2.50 -15.98 -7.67
N TYR A 13 -2.20 -14.73 -7.40
CA TYR A 13 -3.07 -13.58 -7.66
C TYR A 13 -2.46 -12.54 -8.59
N VAL A 14 -1.14 -12.45 -8.63
CA VAL A 14 -0.39 -11.53 -9.50
C VAL A 14 0.39 -12.35 -10.51
N SER A 15 0.13 -12.13 -11.80
CA SER A 15 0.85 -12.79 -12.90
C SER A 15 2.25 -12.20 -13.11
N ASP A 16 3.06 -12.90 -13.88
CA ASP A 16 4.36 -12.42 -14.37
C ASP A 16 5.38 -12.04 -13.29
N LEU A 17 5.21 -12.60 -12.08
CA LEU A 17 6.20 -12.47 -11.01
C LEU A 17 7.39 -13.41 -11.25
N PRO A 18 8.63 -13.01 -10.84
CA PRO A 18 9.80 -13.86 -10.92
C PRO A 18 9.62 -15.17 -10.16
N ASN A 19 10.16 -16.26 -10.68
CA ASN A 19 10.16 -17.55 -9.98
C ASN A 19 10.80 -17.47 -8.58
N ALA A 20 11.78 -16.58 -8.41
CA ALA A 20 12.39 -16.33 -7.10
C ALA A 20 11.40 -15.80 -6.04
N TRP A 21 10.26 -15.23 -6.44
CA TRP A 21 9.22 -14.73 -5.54
C TRP A 21 8.10 -15.75 -5.30
N SER A 22 8.19 -16.95 -5.85
CA SER A 22 7.13 -17.97 -5.76
C SER A 22 6.77 -18.41 -4.34
N THR A 23 7.70 -18.29 -3.40
CA THR A 23 7.50 -18.62 -1.97
C THR A 23 6.99 -17.43 -1.13
N VAL A 24 6.94 -16.22 -1.70
CA VAL A 24 6.47 -15.04 -1.00
C VAL A 24 4.97 -15.12 -0.80
N THR A 25 4.53 -15.03 0.45
CA THR A 25 3.10 -15.07 0.82
C THR A 25 2.51 -13.66 1.00
N ILE A 26 1.18 -13.56 0.97
CA ILE A 26 0.46 -12.33 1.33
C ILE A 26 0.87 -11.83 2.73
N LYS A 27 1.10 -12.75 3.68
CA LYS A 27 1.59 -12.39 5.02
C LYS A 27 2.96 -11.72 4.96
N ASN A 28 3.88 -12.23 4.15
CA ASN A 28 5.20 -11.62 3.99
C ASN A 28 5.12 -10.19 3.44
N LEU A 29 4.21 -9.94 2.49
CA LEU A 29 3.97 -8.58 1.99
C LEU A 29 3.42 -7.65 3.08
N LEU A 30 2.38 -8.09 3.80
CA LEU A 30 1.72 -7.33 4.88
C LEU A 30 2.69 -6.94 6.01
N THR A 31 3.63 -7.83 6.34
CA THR A 31 4.59 -7.64 7.45
C THR A 31 5.97 -7.15 7.00
N HIS A 32 6.12 -6.72 5.75
CA HIS A 32 7.41 -6.31 5.20
C HIS A 32 8.55 -7.32 5.42
N SER A 33 8.22 -8.61 5.34
CA SER A 33 9.17 -9.72 5.50
C SER A 33 9.36 -10.54 4.22
N SER A 34 9.06 -9.95 3.05
CA SER A 34 9.09 -10.64 1.77
C SER A 34 10.50 -10.83 1.19
N GLY A 35 11.44 -9.96 1.51
CA GLY A 35 12.73 -9.86 0.82
C GLY A 35 12.65 -9.18 -0.54
N ILE A 36 11.48 -8.78 -1.02
CA ILE A 36 11.34 -8.05 -2.29
C ILE A 36 11.93 -6.65 -2.16
N PRO A 37 12.87 -6.25 -3.05
CA PRO A 37 13.48 -4.94 -3.02
C PRO A 37 12.46 -3.80 -3.12
N ASN A 38 12.76 -2.68 -2.47
CA ASN A 38 11.91 -1.49 -2.53
C ASN A 38 12.17 -0.72 -3.83
N PHE A 39 11.15 -0.56 -4.68
CA PHE A 39 11.28 0.16 -5.94
C PHE A 39 11.64 1.65 -5.76
N THR A 40 11.29 2.26 -4.63
CA THR A 40 11.64 3.66 -4.35
C THR A 40 13.13 3.87 -4.06
N GLY A 41 13.89 2.79 -3.85
CA GLY A 41 15.34 2.83 -3.63
C GLY A 41 16.19 2.68 -4.91
N VAL A 42 15.58 2.58 -6.09
CA VAL A 42 16.35 2.40 -7.33
C VAL A 42 17.00 3.71 -7.78
N PRO A 43 18.17 3.67 -8.43
CA PRO A 43 18.76 4.84 -9.05
C PRO A 43 17.79 5.50 -10.05
N GLY A 44 17.70 6.82 -10.00
CA GLY A 44 16.81 7.58 -10.89
C GLY A 44 15.33 7.64 -10.45
N PHE A 45 14.98 7.05 -9.32
CA PHE A 45 13.60 7.07 -8.81
C PHE A 45 13.01 8.49 -8.72
N ARG A 46 13.81 9.49 -8.39
CA ARG A 46 13.35 10.89 -8.31
C ARG A 46 12.76 11.40 -9.64
N ALA A 47 13.33 11.04 -10.76
CA ALA A 47 12.79 11.41 -12.08
C ALA A 47 11.54 10.57 -12.43
N TYR A 48 11.52 9.32 -11.99
CA TYR A 48 10.42 8.38 -12.19
C TYR A 48 9.15 8.87 -11.47
N GLU A 49 9.25 9.26 -10.21
CA GLU A 49 8.09 9.66 -9.39
C GLU A 49 7.38 10.95 -9.85
N LEU A 50 7.98 11.71 -10.77
CA LEU A 50 7.39 12.92 -11.36
C LEU A 50 6.43 12.61 -12.52
N GLN A 51 6.38 11.37 -12.99
CA GLN A 51 5.57 10.94 -14.13
C GLN A 51 4.54 9.91 -13.68
N SER A 52 3.45 9.79 -14.45
CA SER A 52 2.43 8.78 -14.17
C SER A 52 2.90 7.41 -14.64
N HIS A 53 2.74 6.41 -13.77
CA HIS A 53 3.11 5.03 -14.02
C HIS A 53 2.02 4.07 -13.56
N THR A 54 1.99 2.88 -14.15
CA THR A 54 1.14 1.79 -13.68
C THR A 54 1.78 1.07 -12.48
N PRO A 55 1.00 0.34 -11.68
CA PRO A 55 1.55 -0.52 -10.63
C PRO A 55 2.58 -1.52 -11.17
N GLU A 56 2.29 -2.15 -12.33
CA GLU A 56 3.18 -3.11 -12.99
C GLU A 56 4.51 -2.48 -13.41
N GLU A 57 4.49 -1.23 -13.92
CA GLU A 57 5.71 -0.48 -14.25
C GLU A 57 6.55 -0.23 -12.99
N SER A 58 5.92 0.12 -11.87
CA SER A 58 6.61 0.34 -10.59
C SER A 58 7.24 -0.96 -10.07
N VAL A 59 6.54 -2.09 -10.14
CA VAL A 59 7.09 -3.42 -9.76
C VAL A 59 8.23 -3.83 -10.70
N SER A 60 8.15 -3.48 -12.00
CA SER A 60 9.15 -3.83 -12.99
C SER A 60 10.54 -3.28 -12.69
N LEU A 61 10.63 -2.15 -11.97
CA LEU A 61 11.92 -1.55 -11.56
C LEU A 61 12.79 -2.47 -10.69
N VAL A 62 12.16 -3.48 -10.07
CA VAL A 62 12.86 -4.41 -9.17
C VAL A 62 12.62 -5.88 -9.53
N ARG A 63 11.83 -6.16 -10.55
CA ARG A 63 11.44 -7.53 -10.94
C ARG A 63 12.65 -8.44 -11.23
N ASP A 64 13.69 -7.90 -11.86
CA ASP A 64 14.89 -8.67 -12.23
C ASP A 64 15.94 -8.75 -11.10
N LYS A 65 15.64 -8.15 -9.94
CA LYS A 65 16.55 -8.20 -8.80
C LYS A 65 16.28 -9.44 -7.94
N PRO A 66 17.31 -10.05 -7.34
CA PRO A 66 17.11 -11.12 -6.38
C PRO A 66 16.38 -10.61 -5.13
N LEU A 67 15.80 -11.54 -4.37
CA LEU A 67 15.34 -11.22 -3.01
C LEU A 67 16.54 -10.80 -2.15
N GLU A 68 16.36 -9.77 -1.32
CA GLU A 68 17.40 -9.26 -0.42
C GLU A 68 17.66 -10.21 0.76
N PHE A 69 16.66 -11.06 1.08
CA PHE A 69 16.74 -12.10 2.10
C PHE A 69 15.62 -13.13 1.88
N GLU A 70 15.72 -14.27 2.55
CA GLU A 70 14.70 -15.32 2.51
C GLU A 70 13.38 -14.84 3.14
N PRO A 71 12.22 -15.04 2.48
CA PRO A 71 10.92 -14.61 2.98
C PRO A 71 10.63 -15.12 4.40
N GLY A 72 10.21 -14.22 5.27
CA GLY A 72 9.89 -14.53 6.66
C GLY A 72 11.07 -14.47 7.63
N THR A 73 12.30 -14.19 7.19
CA THR A 73 13.49 -14.22 8.07
C THR A 73 13.88 -12.86 8.64
N LYS A 74 13.50 -11.76 7.96
CA LYS A 74 13.85 -10.38 8.38
C LYS A 74 12.70 -9.44 8.08
N PHE A 75 12.68 -8.32 8.79
CA PHE A 75 11.87 -7.15 8.44
C PHE A 75 12.71 -6.18 7.61
N TYR A 76 12.16 -5.74 6.47
CA TYR A 76 12.70 -4.64 5.68
C TYR A 76 11.56 -3.96 4.92
N TYR A 77 11.33 -2.69 5.23
CA TYR A 77 10.22 -1.93 4.64
C TYR A 77 10.37 -1.81 3.11
N SER A 78 9.33 -2.20 2.38
CA SER A 78 9.30 -2.14 0.92
C SER A 78 7.92 -1.69 0.42
N ASN A 79 7.87 -0.57 -0.30
CA ASN A 79 6.66 -0.10 -0.96
C ASN A 79 6.17 -1.08 -2.04
N THR A 80 7.08 -1.83 -2.66
CA THR A 80 6.74 -2.88 -3.63
C THR A 80 5.75 -3.88 -3.04
N ASN A 81 5.89 -4.23 -1.77
CA ASN A 81 4.96 -5.15 -1.09
C ASN A 81 3.52 -4.64 -1.14
N TYR A 82 3.33 -3.35 -0.86
CA TYR A 82 1.98 -2.79 -0.78
C TYR A 82 1.41 -2.49 -2.17
N VAL A 83 2.23 -2.20 -3.17
CA VAL A 83 1.78 -2.14 -4.57
C VAL A 83 1.22 -3.51 -4.99
N LEU A 84 1.95 -4.60 -4.73
CA LEU A 84 1.49 -5.98 -5.00
C LEU A 84 0.20 -6.32 -4.23
N LEU A 85 0.04 -5.87 -2.99
CA LEU A 85 -1.20 -6.07 -2.23
C LEU A 85 -2.40 -5.35 -2.87
N GLY A 86 -2.18 -4.19 -3.47
CA GLY A 86 -3.22 -3.51 -4.26
C GLY A 86 -3.66 -4.33 -5.47
N GLU A 87 -2.70 -4.86 -6.24
CA GLU A 87 -2.98 -5.74 -7.38
C GLU A 87 -3.73 -7.01 -6.94
N VAL A 88 -3.35 -7.61 -5.81
CA VAL A 88 -4.08 -8.74 -5.21
C VAL A 88 -5.53 -8.37 -4.92
N ILE A 89 -5.77 -7.18 -4.36
CA ILE A 89 -7.14 -6.71 -4.07
C ILE A 89 -7.93 -6.56 -5.36
N GLU A 90 -7.37 -5.97 -6.40
CA GLU A 90 -8.02 -5.80 -7.69
C GLU A 90 -8.35 -7.15 -8.33
N HIS A 91 -7.40 -8.07 -8.36
CA HIS A 91 -7.60 -9.42 -8.90
C HIS A 91 -8.72 -10.17 -8.17
N VAL A 92 -8.66 -10.22 -6.83
CA VAL A 92 -9.61 -11.01 -6.01
C VAL A 92 -10.99 -10.39 -5.98
N SER A 93 -11.08 -9.07 -6.04
CA SER A 93 -12.37 -8.35 -5.99
C SER A 93 -13.03 -8.17 -7.35
N GLY A 94 -12.25 -8.15 -8.42
CA GLY A 94 -12.69 -7.76 -9.77
C GLY A 94 -12.99 -6.26 -9.88
N MET A 95 -12.49 -5.44 -8.97
CA MET A 95 -12.75 -4.00 -8.91
C MET A 95 -11.44 -3.21 -8.87
N PRO A 96 -11.40 -1.99 -9.47
CA PRO A 96 -10.30 -1.05 -9.21
C PRO A 96 -10.14 -0.81 -7.71
N TYR A 97 -8.89 -0.71 -7.26
CA TYR A 97 -8.53 -0.56 -5.84
C TYR A 97 -9.27 0.60 -5.14
N ALA A 98 -9.33 1.76 -5.79
CA ALA A 98 -10.06 2.92 -5.29
C ALA A 98 -11.56 2.64 -5.08
N THR A 99 -12.17 1.94 -6.03
CA THR A 99 -13.59 1.54 -5.96
C THR A 99 -13.82 0.54 -4.83
N PHE A 100 -12.91 -0.43 -4.69
CA PHE A 100 -12.96 -1.40 -3.60
C PHE A 100 -12.89 -0.72 -2.23
N LEU A 101 -11.94 0.17 -2.01
CA LEU A 101 -11.80 0.91 -0.75
C LEU A 101 -13.05 1.72 -0.43
N ARG A 102 -13.53 2.47 -1.43
CA ARG A 102 -14.72 3.30 -1.24
C ARG A 102 -15.94 2.48 -0.82
N GLN A 103 -16.24 1.40 -1.54
CA GLN A 103 -17.43 0.60 -1.30
C GLN A 103 -17.36 -0.27 -0.05
N ASN A 104 -16.17 -0.78 0.27
CA ASN A 104 -16.00 -1.79 1.32
C ASN A 104 -15.44 -1.23 2.62
N ILE A 105 -14.91 0.01 2.61
CA ILE A 105 -14.30 0.63 3.78
C ILE A 105 -14.89 2.02 4.03
N PHE A 106 -14.73 2.97 3.10
CA PHE A 106 -15.04 4.38 3.39
C PHE A 106 -16.53 4.60 3.60
N ILE A 107 -17.39 4.11 2.71
CA ILE A 107 -18.86 4.24 2.85
C ILE A 107 -19.36 3.52 4.11
N PRO A 108 -19.02 2.24 4.37
CA PRO A 108 -19.46 1.55 5.59
C PRO A 108 -18.98 2.18 6.89
N ALA A 109 -17.81 2.83 6.87
CA ALA A 109 -17.25 3.53 8.03
C ALA A 109 -17.75 4.99 8.16
N GLY A 110 -18.51 5.51 7.18
CA GLY A 110 -18.95 6.90 7.15
C GLY A 110 -17.84 7.92 6.93
N MET A 111 -16.74 7.50 6.27
CA MET A 111 -15.54 8.31 5.97
C MET A 111 -15.77 9.12 4.68
N ASN A 112 -16.56 10.19 4.77
CA ASN A 112 -17.00 10.93 3.59
C ASN A 112 -15.94 11.88 3.01
N ASP A 113 -14.93 12.24 3.82
CA ASP A 113 -13.82 13.12 3.44
C ASP A 113 -12.51 12.35 3.21
N THR A 114 -12.62 11.04 2.95
CA THR A 114 -11.51 10.14 2.67
C THR A 114 -11.61 9.60 1.25
N GLY A 115 -10.48 9.54 0.57
CA GLY A 115 -10.45 9.04 -0.80
C GLY A 115 -9.04 8.73 -1.29
N VAL A 116 -8.99 8.37 -2.56
CA VAL A 116 -7.76 8.17 -3.31
C VAL A 116 -7.36 9.50 -3.94
N ASP A 117 -6.13 9.92 -3.70
CA ASP A 117 -5.55 11.09 -4.33
C ASP A 117 -5.13 10.74 -5.77
N VAL A 118 -5.65 11.47 -6.71
CA VAL A 118 -5.30 11.36 -8.13
C VAL A 118 -4.92 12.74 -8.67
N ASP A 119 -3.91 12.80 -9.53
CA ASP A 119 -3.31 14.06 -9.99
C ASP A 119 -4.31 15.03 -10.63
N SER A 120 -5.37 14.50 -11.24
CA SER A 120 -6.42 15.30 -11.89
C SER A 120 -7.53 15.78 -10.95
N ALA A 121 -7.58 15.31 -9.69
CA ALA A 121 -8.66 15.63 -8.77
C ALA A 121 -8.43 16.97 -8.03
N ILE A 122 -9.48 17.76 -7.93
CA ILE A 122 -9.50 18.92 -7.05
C ILE A 122 -10.02 18.47 -5.68
N ILE A 123 -9.13 18.38 -4.69
CA ILE A 123 -9.47 18.00 -3.33
C ILE A 123 -9.61 19.30 -2.51
N PRO A 124 -10.85 19.68 -2.12
CA PRO A 124 -11.06 20.89 -1.34
C PRO A 124 -10.31 20.84 0.01
N LYS A 125 -9.69 21.96 0.39
CA LYS A 125 -8.94 22.09 1.66
C LYS A 125 -7.77 21.12 1.81
N ARG A 126 -7.22 20.60 0.72
CA ARG A 126 -6.03 19.74 0.75
C ARG A 126 -4.87 20.46 1.44
N ALA A 127 -4.28 19.85 2.45
CA ALA A 127 -3.09 20.37 3.11
C ALA A 127 -1.90 20.34 2.13
N GLN A 128 -1.08 21.38 2.18
CA GLN A 128 0.14 21.48 1.41
C GLN A 128 1.30 20.86 2.21
N GLY A 129 2.09 20.01 1.57
CA GLY A 129 3.33 19.49 2.16
C GLY A 129 4.45 20.54 2.14
N TYR A 130 5.24 20.56 3.21
CA TYR A 130 6.44 21.39 3.35
C TYR A 130 7.58 20.55 3.90
N GLU A 131 8.79 20.87 3.48
CA GLU A 131 10.03 20.30 4.04
C GLU A 131 10.84 21.38 4.75
N SER A 132 11.47 20.99 5.85
CA SER A 132 12.38 21.87 6.60
C SER A 132 13.76 21.87 5.94
N THR A 133 14.30 23.06 5.73
CA THR A 133 15.65 23.26 5.20
C THR A 133 16.43 24.22 6.11
N PRO A 134 17.77 24.30 6.01
CA PRO A 134 18.55 25.28 6.75
C PRO A 134 18.14 26.75 6.51
N ALA A 135 17.55 27.03 5.35
CA ALA A 135 17.05 28.37 4.96
C ALA A 135 15.58 28.61 5.37
N GLY A 136 14.93 27.65 6.05
CA GLY A 136 13.52 27.71 6.43
C GLY A 136 12.69 26.63 5.75
N CYS A 137 11.36 26.77 5.79
CA CYS A 137 10.46 25.81 5.13
C CYS A 137 10.31 26.13 3.65
N LYS A 138 10.41 25.12 2.80
CA LYS A 138 10.01 25.21 1.39
C LYS A 138 8.86 24.24 1.10
N ARG A 139 8.05 24.57 0.09
CA ARG A 139 7.00 23.67 -0.39
C ARG A 139 7.62 22.42 -1.00
N THR A 140 7.07 21.24 -0.65
CA THR A 140 7.50 19.99 -1.30
C THR A 140 7.15 20.00 -2.78
N GLU A 141 8.00 19.39 -3.60
CA GLU A 141 7.68 19.14 -5.00
C GLU A 141 6.54 18.12 -5.10
N ALA A 142 5.67 18.30 -6.08
CA ALA A 142 4.64 17.32 -6.37
C ALA A 142 5.27 16.06 -6.97
N ILE A 143 4.72 14.91 -6.60
CA ILE A 143 4.97 13.63 -7.24
C ILE A 143 3.68 13.16 -7.88
N SER A 144 3.75 12.29 -8.89
CA SER A 144 2.54 11.67 -9.41
C SER A 144 1.97 10.68 -8.39
N MET A 145 0.70 10.85 -8.04
CA MET A 145 0.02 9.98 -7.08
C MET A 145 -0.28 8.58 -7.63
N SER A 146 -0.05 8.35 -8.92
CA SER A 146 -0.10 7.01 -9.50
C SER A 146 1.05 6.11 -9.00
N VAL A 147 2.22 6.69 -8.68
CA VAL A 147 3.43 5.96 -8.29
C VAL A 147 3.28 5.27 -6.93
N PRO A 148 2.82 5.92 -5.85
CA PRO A 148 2.61 5.22 -4.58
C PRO A 148 1.46 4.22 -4.63
N PHE A 149 0.46 4.40 -5.50
CA PHE A 149 -0.69 3.51 -5.62
C PHE A 149 -1.18 3.05 -4.24
N SER A 150 -1.44 1.75 -4.04
CA SER A 150 -1.87 1.17 -2.76
C SER A 150 -0.85 1.28 -1.61
N ALA A 151 0.38 1.70 -1.89
CA ALA A 151 1.40 1.95 -0.87
C ALA A 151 1.28 3.34 -0.21
N GLY A 152 0.49 4.31 -0.76
CA GLY A 152 0.49 5.61 -0.12
C GLY A 152 -0.35 6.75 -0.72
N PHE A 153 -1.33 6.50 -1.57
CA PHE A 153 -2.07 7.57 -2.26
C PHE A 153 -3.44 7.94 -1.63
N LEU A 154 -3.63 7.68 -0.36
CA LEU A 154 -4.87 8.04 0.32
C LEU A 154 -4.78 9.42 0.97
N TYR A 155 -5.87 10.18 0.89
CA TYR A 155 -6.08 11.35 1.73
C TYR A 155 -7.23 11.12 2.71
N SER A 156 -7.19 11.80 3.84
CA SER A 156 -8.22 11.72 4.87
C SER A 156 -8.28 12.97 5.72
N THR A 157 -9.24 13.02 6.63
CA THR A 157 -9.34 14.01 7.70
C THR A 157 -9.20 13.34 9.06
N VAL A 158 -8.83 14.12 10.08
CA VAL A 158 -8.76 13.63 11.47
C VAL A 158 -10.12 13.05 11.92
N GLY A 159 -11.23 13.67 11.49
CA GLY A 159 -12.58 13.18 11.79
C GLY A 159 -12.86 11.80 11.18
N ASP A 160 -12.42 11.57 9.96
CA ASP A 160 -12.60 10.26 9.29
C ASP A 160 -11.66 9.20 9.85
N LEU A 161 -10.43 9.55 10.22
CA LEU A 161 -9.53 8.63 10.91
C LEU A 161 -10.10 8.17 12.26
N LEU A 162 -10.77 9.05 13.01
CA LEU A 162 -11.48 8.67 14.23
C LEU A 162 -12.66 7.73 13.95
N LYS A 163 -13.40 7.94 12.86
CA LYS A 163 -14.46 7.00 12.42
C LYS A 163 -13.88 5.63 12.04
N TRP A 164 -12.74 5.62 11.33
CA TRP A 164 -12.01 4.41 11.00
C TRP A 164 -11.63 3.60 12.24
N GLU A 165 -10.97 4.22 13.21
CA GLU A 165 -10.60 3.60 14.48
C GLU A 165 -11.82 2.98 15.19
N ARG A 166 -12.90 3.76 15.34
CA ARG A 166 -14.14 3.29 15.97
C ARG A 166 -14.79 2.12 15.22
N CYS A 167 -14.75 2.13 13.90
CA CYS A 167 -15.27 1.02 13.08
C CYS A 167 -14.46 -0.25 13.23
N LEU A 168 -13.13 -0.14 13.31
CA LEU A 168 -12.25 -1.29 13.58
C LEU A 168 -12.52 -1.88 14.96
N SER A 169 -12.51 -1.06 16.00
CA SER A 169 -12.74 -1.48 17.39
C SER A 169 -14.13 -2.08 17.61
N ALA A 170 -15.14 -1.56 16.89
CA ALA A 170 -16.50 -2.09 16.94
C ALA A 170 -16.74 -3.34 16.08
N GLY A 171 -15.73 -3.83 15.36
CA GLY A 171 -15.86 -5.01 14.49
C GLY A 171 -16.78 -4.83 13.28
N LYS A 172 -17.03 -3.58 12.83
CA LYS A 172 -17.95 -3.30 11.72
C LYS A 172 -17.36 -3.62 10.35
N ILE A 173 -16.05 -3.52 10.20
CA ILE A 173 -15.33 -3.72 8.94
C ILE A 173 -14.69 -5.09 8.88
N ILE A 174 -14.05 -5.50 9.97
CA ILE A 174 -13.36 -6.79 10.11
C ILE A 174 -13.77 -7.48 11.39
N THR A 175 -13.59 -8.80 11.44
CA THR A 175 -13.87 -9.59 12.65
C THR A 175 -12.87 -9.30 13.78
N ALA A 176 -13.25 -9.57 15.01
CA ALA A 176 -12.34 -9.46 16.15
C ALA A 176 -11.08 -10.37 15.99
N ALA A 177 -11.22 -11.52 15.35
CA ALA A 177 -10.09 -12.41 15.04
C ALA A 177 -9.14 -11.75 14.04
N SER A 178 -9.66 -11.14 12.98
CA SER A 178 -8.84 -10.39 12.01
C SER A 178 -8.16 -9.18 12.64
N LEU A 179 -8.88 -8.44 13.50
CA LEU A 179 -8.28 -7.31 14.21
C LEU A 179 -7.12 -7.76 15.11
N ARG A 180 -7.30 -8.83 15.88
CA ARG A 180 -6.19 -9.39 16.68
C ARG A 180 -5.01 -9.78 15.81
N SER A 181 -5.26 -10.41 14.66
CA SER A 181 -4.18 -10.77 13.72
C SER A 181 -3.44 -9.55 13.18
N MET A 182 -4.14 -8.45 12.87
CA MET A 182 -3.54 -7.20 12.42
C MET A 182 -2.68 -6.52 13.48
N THR A 183 -3.07 -6.63 14.75
CA THR A 183 -2.41 -5.93 15.87
C THR A 183 -1.44 -6.81 16.65
N THR A 184 -1.22 -8.05 16.22
CA THR A 184 -0.20 -8.94 16.80
C THR A 184 1.15 -8.62 16.16
N ALA A 185 2.14 -8.31 16.99
CA ALA A 185 3.50 -8.01 16.53
C ALA A 185 4.07 -9.16 15.68
N GLY A 186 4.70 -8.78 14.58
CA GLY A 186 5.42 -9.68 13.69
C GLY A 186 6.93 -9.65 13.93
N LEU A 187 7.69 -9.80 12.85
CA LEU A 187 9.13 -9.60 12.86
C LEU A 187 9.45 -8.08 12.87
N GLY A 188 10.38 -7.66 13.71
CA GLY A 188 10.77 -6.25 13.86
C GLY A 188 9.83 -5.46 14.79
N GLU A 189 10.00 -4.13 14.76
CA GLU A 189 9.26 -3.17 15.61
C GLU A 189 8.01 -2.60 14.93
N TYR A 190 7.57 -3.20 13.83
CA TYR A 190 6.47 -2.71 12.99
C TYR A 190 5.18 -3.47 13.25
#